data_60bf87394f4356547593b726240a5655
#
_entry.id   60bf87394f4356547593b726240a5655
#
_cell.length_a   1.000
_cell.length_b   1.000
_cell.length_c   1.000
_cell.angle_alpha   90.00
_cell.angle_beta   90.00
_cell.angle_gamma   90.00
#
_symmetry.space_group_name_H-M   'P 1'
#
loop_
_entity.id
_entity.type
_entity.pdbx_description
1 polymer ?
#
loop_
_entity_poly.entity_id
_entity_poly.type
_entity_poly.pdbx_seq_one_letter_code
_entity_poly.pdbx_strand_id
1 'polypeptide(L)'
;MTNNRPSNRSENGTVDRRFVLRLAAGGGVAAAGIVASSNLSRAQEASPEPDVTPAASPVPVEAVAPQFAYAGFASRPAIEAGADPATTGISVYSIDPDTGALTEIQALGSDNAFFFAFDPSERFLYVVNVIADYEGGDTGSVEAYAIDGDTGMLTFLNRQSSGGAVAAHLSVDPGGRHLVVANYNGMNFVVLPINEDGSLEPVISEVVIDGSGPNPDRQTMSHPHAVTYDPAGNFIAGADLGVDKVFIFRLNTETSELEQVSEVSTAPGAGPRHVAFNEEGTLLYVVNELNATITLYAYDSATGTIGEEIQTISTVPEPYVGTKSTAEIVIHQSGNFLYNSNRGLEGFETPEGDAIVAYTIDQETGELTLIQHQMDAIEMPENFAFDPTGTWLYAANANGISQHLIDQETGMLTFTGNLVETPKVFVILTRG
;
A
#
# COMPACT_ATOMS: atom_id res chain seq x y z
N MET A 1 6.40 -34.57 50.72
CA MET A 1 7.77 -34.63 51.25
C MET A 1 8.57 -33.59 50.49
N THR A 2 8.64 -32.44 51.13
CA THR A 2 9.83 -31.67 51.54
C THR A 2 10.69 -31.14 50.36
N ASN A 3 10.49 -29.85 50.04
CA ASN A 3 11.31 -28.68 50.44
C ASN A 3 12.74 -28.66 49.86
N ASN A 4 13.06 -27.65 49.01
CA ASN A 4 13.91 -26.54 49.44
C ASN A 4 14.15 -25.54 48.30
N ARG A 5 13.76 -24.28 48.55
CA ARG A 5 14.39 -23.07 47.97
C ARG A 5 15.69 -22.79 48.76
N PRO A 6 16.62 -22.04 48.22
CA PRO A 6 16.91 -20.77 48.84
C PRO A 6 16.91 -19.54 47.89
N SER A 7 16.41 -18.49 48.49
CA SER A 7 16.55 -17.09 48.14
C SER A 7 18.02 -16.58 48.23
N ASN A 8 18.45 -15.68 47.37
CA ASN A 8 19.35 -14.61 47.82
C ASN A 8 19.09 -13.27 47.13
N ARG A 9 19.12 -12.27 47.98
CA ARG A 9 18.84 -10.86 47.75
C ARG A 9 20.10 -10.11 47.36
N SER A 10 19.85 -9.00 46.61
CA SER A 10 20.46 -7.68 46.66
C SER A 10 21.90 -7.50 46.14
N GLU A 11 22.06 -6.55 45.25
CA GLU A 11 22.66 -5.26 45.65
C GLU A 11 22.47 -4.19 44.57
N ASN A 12 22.14 -3.00 45.08
CA ASN A 12 22.03 -1.73 44.41
C ASN A 12 23.36 -1.25 43.82
N GLY A 13 23.34 -0.72 42.60
CA GLY A 13 24.44 0.06 42.05
C GLY A 13 23.89 1.26 41.27
N THR A 14 23.62 2.34 41.99
CA THR A 14 23.45 3.71 41.46
C THR A 14 24.74 4.16 40.82
N VAL A 15 24.74 4.57 39.55
CA VAL A 15 25.81 5.35 38.96
C VAL A 15 25.28 6.73 38.53
N ASP A 16 25.98 7.70 39.11
CA ASP A 16 25.79 9.12 39.14
C ASP A 16 25.93 9.79 37.77
N ARG A 17 25.06 10.79 37.57
CA ARG A 17 25.15 11.74 36.45
C ARG A 17 26.11 12.84 36.83
N ARG A 18 27.03 13.20 35.93
CA ARG A 18 27.52 14.56 35.65
C ARG A 18 28.63 14.49 34.61
N PHE A 19 28.39 14.99 33.40
CA PHE A 19 29.46 15.60 32.63
C PHE A 19 29.06 16.97 32.09
N VAL A 20 29.88 17.88 32.46
CA VAL A 20 29.90 19.31 32.42
C VAL A 20 30.17 19.83 31.00
N LEU A 21 29.41 20.91 30.67
CA LEU A 21 29.72 21.85 29.57
C LEU A 21 31.18 22.35 29.67
N ARG A 22 31.86 22.45 28.55
CA ARG A 22 32.98 23.38 28.36
C ARG A 22 32.77 24.20 27.08
N LEU A 23 32.45 25.49 27.30
CA LEU A 23 32.74 26.57 26.37
C LEU A 23 34.27 26.79 26.29
N ALA A 24 34.74 27.05 25.09
CA ALA A 24 36.04 27.70 24.88
C ALA A 24 35.84 28.89 23.95
N ALA A 25 36.02 30.05 24.53
CA ALA A 25 36.16 31.33 23.85
C ALA A 25 37.67 31.61 23.62
N GLY A 26 37.96 32.27 22.54
CA GLY A 26 39.27 32.85 22.27
C GLY A 26 39.15 33.55 20.91
N GLY A 27 39.24 34.83 20.79
CA GLY A 27 40.23 35.75 21.27
C GLY A 27 40.82 36.41 20.03
N GLY A 28 40.52 37.66 19.87
CA GLY A 28 40.77 38.61 18.86
C GLY A 28 42.23 39.04 18.65
N VAL A 29 42.46 39.76 17.56
CA VAL A 29 43.51 40.78 17.46
C VAL A 29 43.05 41.95 16.62
N ALA A 30 43.15 43.13 17.18
CA ALA A 30 42.98 44.43 16.58
C ALA A 30 44.24 44.87 15.81
N ALA A 31 44.10 45.63 14.76
CA ALA A 31 45.16 46.50 14.26
C ALA A 31 44.58 47.85 13.85
N ALA A 32 45.09 48.87 14.51
CA ALA A 32 44.82 50.29 14.31
C ALA A 32 45.71 50.86 13.19
N GLY A 33 45.27 51.89 12.53
CA GLY A 33 46.09 52.69 11.57
C GLY A 33 45.32 53.87 11.01
N ILE A 34 45.38 54.95 11.71
CA ILE A 34 45.90 56.32 11.43
C ILE A 34 45.12 57.18 10.45
N VAL A 35 44.73 58.32 11.01
CA VAL A 35 44.09 59.54 10.59
C VAL A 35 44.83 60.28 9.43
N ALA A 36 44.07 60.82 8.49
CA ALA A 36 44.44 62.06 7.80
C ALA A 36 43.17 62.89 7.56
N SER A 37 43.11 64.01 8.20
CA SER A 37 42.14 65.07 8.02
C SER A 37 42.42 65.95 6.81
N SER A 38 41.41 66.23 5.97
CA SER A 38 41.42 67.46 5.15
C SER A 38 39.97 67.98 5.03
N ASN A 39 39.74 69.16 5.57
CA ASN A 39 38.56 69.97 5.38
C ASN A 39 38.41 70.38 3.95
N LEU A 40 37.18 70.32 3.40
CA LEU A 40 36.68 71.27 2.42
C LEU A 40 35.15 71.24 2.35
N SER A 41 34.56 72.39 2.67
CA SER A 41 33.35 73.06 2.19
C SER A 41 32.12 72.31 1.71
N ARG A 42 31.12 72.41 2.52
CA ARG A 42 29.69 72.59 2.37
C ARG A 42 29.14 72.89 0.98
N ALA A 43 28.43 71.90 0.42
CA ALA A 43 27.28 72.10 -0.48
C ALA A 43 26.14 71.26 0.07
N GLN A 44 25.01 71.91 0.31
CA GLN A 44 23.79 71.29 0.85
C GLN A 44 23.02 70.75 -0.33
N GLU A 45 23.16 69.46 -0.59
CA GLU A 45 22.29 68.73 -1.50
C GLU A 45 21.15 68.08 -0.76
N ALA A 46 19.96 68.24 -1.35
CA ALA A 46 18.72 67.66 -0.86
C ALA A 46 18.82 66.13 -0.79
N SER A 47 18.40 65.55 0.35
CA SER A 47 18.25 64.09 0.50
C SER A 47 17.22 63.58 -0.51
N PRO A 48 17.51 62.53 -1.26
CA PRO A 48 16.48 61.85 -2.02
C PRO A 48 15.51 61.15 -1.08
N GLU A 49 14.23 61.29 -1.34
CA GLU A 49 13.17 60.47 -0.70
C GLU A 49 13.49 58.96 -0.84
N PRO A 50 13.21 58.14 0.16
CA PRO A 50 13.39 56.71 0.02
C PRO A 50 12.47 56.17 -1.10
N ASP A 51 13.07 55.56 -2.08
CA ASP A 51 12.39 54.82 -3.15
C ASP A 51 11.60 53.66 -2.51
N VAL A 52 10.30 53.82 -2.35
CA VAL A 52 9.41 52.79 -1.82
C VAL A 52 9.15 51.81 -2.94
N THR A 53 10.02 50.79 -3.06
CA THR A 53 9.75 49.67 -3.91
C THR A 53 8.40 49.08 -3.54
N PRO A 54 7.43 48.95 -4.44
CA PRO A 54 6.14 48.33 -4.08
C PRO A 54 6.44 46.90 -3.57
N ALA A 55 5.85 46.56 -2.43
CA ALA A 55 5.91 45.22 -1.90
C ALA A 55 5.48 44.25 -3.01
N ALA A 56 6.32 43.26 -3.31
CA ALA A 56 5.98 42.23 -4.27
C ALA A 56 4.62 41.62 -3.86
N SER A 57 3.69 41.56 -4.81
CA SER A 57 2.42 40.88 -4.60
C SER A 57 2.73 39.48 -4.14
N PRO A 58 2.02 38.94 -3.12
CA PRO A 58 2.23 37.57 -2.70
C PRO A 58 2.05 36.66 -3.92
N VAL A 59 3.03 35.81 -4.18
CA VAL A 59 2.92 34.75 -5.19
C VAL A 59 1.70 33.94 -4.78
N PRO A 60 0.74 33.69 -5.66
CA PRO A 60 -0.37 32.82 -5.33
C PRO A 60 0.20 31.47 -4.85
N VAL A 61 -0.14 31.09 -3.64
CA VAL A 61 0.10 29.70 -3.18
C VAL A 61 -0.77 28.84 -4.10
N GLU A 62 -0.16 28.04 -4.95
CA GLU A 62 -0.86 27.09 -5.78
C GLU A 62 -1.67 26.22 -4.82
N ALA A 63 -2.99 26.18 -4.98
CA ALA A 63 -3.84 25.40 -4.12
C ALA A 63 -3.47 23.92 -4.34
N VAL A 64 -3.06 23.23 -3.28
CA VAL A 64 -2.82 21.78 -3.33
C VAL A 64 -4.15 21.12 -3.74
N ALA A 65 -4.10 20.23 -4.72
CA ALA A 65 -5.28 19.49 -5.15
C ALA A 65 -5.87 18.72 -3.94
N PRO A 66 -7.19 18.61 -3.85
CA PRO A 66 -7.82 17.88 -2.75
C PRO A 66 -7.42 16.39 -2.84
N GLN A 67 -7.03 15.82 -1.71
CA GLN A 67 -6.63 14.42 -1.59
C GLN A 67 -7.70 13.62 -0.87
N PHE A 68 -7.91 12.38 -1.30
CA PHE A 68 -8.95 11.52 -0.76
C PHE A 68 -8.40 10.11 -0.48
N ALA A 69 -9.03 9.41 0.49
CA ALA A 69 -8.83 8.00 0.73
C ALA A 69 -10.17 7.25 0.67
N TYR A 70 -10.13 6.05 0.13
CA TYR A 70 -11.26 5.15 -0.01
C TYR A 70 -10.95 3.87 0.76
N ALA A 71 -11.84 3.46 1.67
CA ALA A 71 -11.64 2.27 2.49
C ALA A 71 -12.79 1.29 2.32
N GLY A 72 -12.46 0.01 2.18
CA GLY A 72 -13.42 -1.09 2.09
C GLY A 72 -13.42 -1.95 3.35
N PHE A 73 -14.61 -2.40 3.77
CA PHE A 73 -14.83 -3.04 5.06
C PHE A 73 -15.42 -4.44 4.95
N ALA A 74 -15.18 -5.26 6.00
CA ALA A 74 -15.92 -6.48 6.27
C ALA A 74 -17.35 -6.14 6.70
N SER A 75 -18.24 -5.87 5.73
CA SER A 75 -19.59 -5.37 6.00
C SER A 75 -20.54 -6.43 6.56
N ARG A 76 -20.47 -7.68 6.09
CA ARG A 76 -21.41 -8.74 6.52
C ARG A 76 -21.38 -8.97 8.04
N PRO A 77 -20.23 -9.16 8.69
CA PRO A 77 -20.19 -9.30 10.16
C PRO A 77 -20.69 -8.05 10.89
N ALA A 78 -20.42 -6.85 10.38
CA ALA A 78 -20.89 -5.60 10.97
C ALA A 78 -22.43 -5.46 10.85
N ILE A 79 -23.00 -5.81 9.70
CA ILE A 79 -24.46 -5.80 9.46
C ILE A 79 -25.17 -6.83 10.34
N GLU A 80 -24.61 -8.04 10.50
CA GLU A 80 -25.11 -9.06 11.42
C GLU A 80 -25.08 -8.58 12.88
N ALA A 81 -24.11 -7.73 13.22
CA ALA A 81 -24.04 -7.09 14.54
C ALA A 81 -24.94 -5.85 14.68
N GLY A 82 -25.68 -5.46 13.63
CA GLY A 82 -26.68 -4.41 13.65
C GLY A 82 -26.31 -3.08 12.99
N ALA A 83 -25.20 -3.03 12.24
CA ALA A 83 -24.85 -1.86 11.43
C ALA A 83 -25.86 -1.65 10.28
N ASP A 84 -26.00 -0.39 9.82
CA ASP A 84 -26.88 -0.06 8.71
C ASP A 84 -26.28 -0.51 7.37
N PRO A 85 -26.91 -1.45 6.63
CA PRO A 85 -26.40 -1.90 5.34
C PRO A 85 -26.23 -0.79 4.30
N ALA A 86 -26.96 0.30 4.40
CA ALA A 86 -26.90 1.40 3.44
C ALA A 86 -25.63 2.24 3.56
N THR A 87 -24.95 2.16 4.70
CA THR A 87 -23.74 2.95 5.01
C THR A 87 -22.56 2.08 5.47
N THR A 88 -22.66 0.76 5.33
CA THR A 88 -21.63 -0.17 5.76
C THR A 88 -21.03 -0.90 4.57
N GLY A 89 -19.79 -0.65 4.24
CA GLY A 89 -19.09 -1.32 3.15
C GLY A 89 -17.94 -0.50 2.58
N ILE A 90 -18.17 0.77 2.25
CA ILE A 90 -17.16 1.70 1.74
C ILE A 90 -17.27 3.03 2.47
N SER A 91 -16.16 3.58 2.90
CA SER A 91 -16.07 4.98 3.37
C SER A 91 -15.10 5.78 2.50
N VAL A 92 -15.44 7.04 2.27
CA VAL A 92 -14.59 8.03 1.61
C VAL A 92 -14.15 9.05 2.65
N TYR A 93 -12.87 9.35 2.64
CA TYR A 93 -12.24 10.33 3.54
C TYR A 93 -11.58 11.44 2.74
N SER A 94 -11.65 12.67 3.24
CA SER A 94 -10.71 13.72 2.85
C SER A 94 -9.42 13.55 3.65
N ILE A 95 -8.28 13.83 3.00
CA ILE A 95 -6.96 13.84 3.63
C ILE A 95 -6.57 15.29 3.90
N ASP A 96 -6.24 15.63 5.14
CA ASP A 96 -5.69 16.93 5.49
C ASP A 96 -4.25 17.02 4.94
N PRO A 97 -3.92 17.99 4.07
CA PRO A 97 -2.64 18.02 3.39
C PRO A 97 -1.44 18.31 4.31
N ASP A 98 -1.67 18.92 5.48
CA ASP A 98 -0.61 19.30 6.40
C ASP A 98 -0.31 18.18 7.42
N THR A 99 -1.34 17.43 7.82
CA THR A 99 -1.25 16.44 8.89
C THR A 99 -1.50 15.00 8.43
N GLY A 100 -2.01 14.80 7.21
CA GLY A 100 -2.44 13.50 6.71
C GLY A 100 -3.67 12.93 7.43
N ALA A 101 -4.33 13.71 8.30
CA ALA A 101 -5.46 13.22 9.06
C ALA A 101 -6.68 12.93 8.17
N LEU A 102 -7.33 11.79 8.40
CA LEU A 102 -8.52 11.35 7.65
C LEU A 102 -9.79 11.90 8.29
N THR A 103 -10.67 12.48 7.47
CA THR A 103 -12.02 12.89 7.87
C THR A 103 -13.05 12.24 6.96
N GLU A 104 -13.95 11.42 7.50
CA GLU A 104 -15.00 10.76 6.72
C GLU A 104 -15.96 11.80 6.13
N ILE A 105 -16.17 11.70 4.80
CA ILE A 105 -17.07 12.59 4.05
C ILE A 105 -18.24 11.84 3.41
N GLN A 106 -18.13 10.50 3.27
CA GLN A 106 -19.20 9.67 2.74
C GLN A 106 -19.08 8.24 3.25
N ALA A 107 -20.21 7.59 3.51
CA ALA A 107 -20.30 6.16 3.78
C ALA A 107 -21.37 5.53 2.88
N LEU A 108 -21.06 4.34 2.31
CA LEU A 108 -21.86 3.63 1.33
C LEU A 108 -22.00 2.15 1.69
N GLY A 109 -23.15 1.57 1.37
CA GLY A 109 -23.34 0.13 1.46
C GLY A 109 -22.61 -0.60 0.33
N SER A 110 -21.82 -1.62 0.70
CA SER A 110 -21.22 -2.58 -0.21
C SER A 110 -21.04 -3.91 0.51
N ASP A 111 -21.03 -5.01 -0.22
CA ASP A 111 -21.03 -6.35 0.35
C ASP A 111 -19.60 -6.93 0.45
N ASN A 112 -18.94 -6.71 1.61
CA ASN A 112 -17.55 -7.11 1.82
C ASN A 112 -16.60 -6.55 0.74
N ALA A 113 -16.51 -5.22 0.62
CA ALA A 113 -15.60 -4.52 -0.30
C ALA A 113 -14.13 -4.84 0.04
N PHE A 114 -13.45 -5.61 -0.81
CA PHE A 114 -12.18 -6.26 -0.46
C PHE A 114 -10.97 -5.65 -1.12
N PHE A 115 -11.04 -5.29 -2.41
CA PHE A 115 -9.94 -4.66 -3.12
C PHE A 115 -10.48 -3.61 -4.10
N PHE A 116 -9.66 -2.57 -4.34
CA PHE A 116 -10.02 -1.40 -5.12
C PHE A 116 -9.02 -1.13 -6.25
N ALA A 117 -9.52 -0.63 -7.39
CA ALA A 117 -8.67 -0.06 -8.43
C ALA A 117 -9.36 1.16 -9.05
N PHE A 118 -8.57 2.20 -9.34
CA PHE A 118 -9.00 3.31 -10.18
C PHE A 118 -8.88 2.97 -11.66
N ASP A 119 -9.68 3.64 -12.49
CA ASP A 119 -9.34 3.77 -13.90
C ASP A 119 -8.11 4.69 -14.07
N PRO A 120 -7.38 4.63 -15.22
CA PRO A 120 -6.18 5.43 -15.42
C PRO A 120 -6.38 6.96 -15.36
N SER A 121 -7.61 7.44 -15.45
CA SER A 121 -7.96 8.86 -15.31
C SER A 121 -8.50 9.23 -13.94
N GLU A 122 -8.58 8.27 -13.02
CA GLU A 122 -9.13 8.40 -11.66
C GLU A 122 -10.54 9.00 -11.59
N ARG A 123 -11.34 8.77 -12.64
CA ARG A 123 -12.75 9.17 -12.68
C ARG A 123 -13.68 8.08 -12.18
N PHE A 124 -13.19 6.84 -12.13
CA PHE A 124 -13.97 5.68 -11.72
C PHE A 124 -13.20 4.84 -10.71
N LEU A 125 -13.94 4.26 -9.76
CA LEU A 125 -13.45 3.28 -8.80
C LEU A 125 -14.16 1.96 -9.04
N TYR A 126 -13.39 0.88 -9.13
CA TYR A 126 -13.87 -0.48 -9.20
C TYR A 126 -13.55 -1.24 -7.92
N VAL A 127 -14.50 -2.07 -7.47
CA VAL A 127 -14.47 -2.72 -6.17
C VAL A 127 -14.82 -4.19 -6.34
N VAL A 128 -13.94 -5.11 -5.94
CA VAL A 128 -14.32 -6.52 -5.80
C VAL A 128 -14.95 -6.79 -4.45
N ASN A 129 -16.01 -7.60 -4.45
CA ASN A 129 -16.69 -8.05 -3.25
C ASN A 129 -16.29 -9.51 -2.97
N VAL A 130 -15.66 -9.75 -1.81
CA VAL A 130 -15.19 -11.09 -1.38
C VAL A 130 -16.36 -11.93 -0.85
N ILE A 131 -17.23 -12.31 -1.78
CA ILE A 131 -18.43 -13.13 -1.53
C ILE A 131 -18.47 -14.31 -2.50
N ALA A 132 -19.39 -15.25 -2.26
CA ALA A 132 -19.59 -16.44 -3.10
C ALA A 132 -21.07 -16.75 -3.30
N ASP A 133 -21.95 -15.75 -3.25
CA ASP A 133 -23.40 -15.91 -3.29
C ASP A 133 -24.11 -14.74 -3.99
N TYR A 134 -23.42 -14.07 -4.91
CA TYR A 134 -23.98 -12.94 -5.67
C TYR A 134 -25.25 -13.36 -6.41
N GLU A 135 -26.36 -12.62 -6.18
CA GLU A 135 -27.70 -12.89 -6.73
C GLU A 135 -28.20 -14.34 -6.51
N GLY A 136 -27.71 -15.01 -5.46
CA GLY A 136 -28.05 -16.40 -5.15
C GLY A 136 -27.35 -17.44 -6.03
N GLY A 137 -26.32 -17.01 -6.80
CA GLY A 137 -25.40 -17.87 -7.53
C GLY A 137 -24.25 -18.34 -6.66
N ASP A 138 -23.14 -18.69 -7.31
CA ASP A 138 -21.90 -19.20 -6.71
C ASP A 138 -20.68 -18.33 -7.06
N THR A 139 -20.91 -17.04 -7.33
CA THR A 139 -19.86 -16.07 -7.71
C THR A 139 -19.75 -14.93 -6.72
N GLY A 140 -18.60 -14.25 -6.76
CA GLY A 140 -18.43 -12.92 -6.21
C GLY A 140 -19.04 -11.85 -7.12
N SER A 141 -18.79 -10.58 -6.79
CA SER A 141 -19.23 -9.45 -7.62
C SER A 141 -18.17 -8.38 -7.75
N VAL A 142 -18.36 -7.50 -8.74
CA VAL A 142 -17.59 -6.29 -8.96
C VAL A 142 -18.53 -5.11 -9.06
N GLU A 143 -18.27 -4.05 -8.32
CA GLU A 143 -19.00 -2.79 -8.34
C GLU A 143 -18.22 -1.72 -9.08
N ALA A 144 -18.92 -0.83 -9.78
CA ALA A 144 -18.37 0.35 -10.42
C ALA A 144 -18.99 1.62 -9.82
N TYR A 145 -18.12 2.62 -9.60
CA TYR A 145 -18.51 3.93 -9.08
C TYR A 145 -17.88 5.04 -9.91
N ALA A 146 -18.63 6.11 -10.15
CA ALA A 146 -18.06 7.37 -10.63
C ALA A 146 -17.56 8.19 -9.44
N ILE A 147 -16.42 8.87 -9.64
CA ILE A 147 -15.77 9.74 -8.65
C ILE A 147 -16.04 11.20 -9.04
N ASP A 148 -16.60 11.98 -8.13
CA ASP A 148 -16.63 13.44 -8.25
C ASP A 148 -15.24 14.01 -8.01
N GLY A 149 -14.67 14.65 -9.02
CA GLY A 149 -13.27 15.11 -8.99
C GLY A 149 -12.98 16.19 -7.94
N ASP A 150 -13.99 16.99 -7.57
CA ASP A 150 -13.83 18.09 -6.62
C ASP A 150 -14.04 17.65 -5.17
N THR A 151 -14.92 16.69 -4.95
CA THR A 151 -15.34 16.25 -3.60
C THR A 151 -14.86 14.87 -3.22
N GLY A 152 -14.34 14.08 -4.17
CA GLY A 152 -13.96 12.68 -3.97
C GLY A 152 -15.14 11.72 -3.78
N MET A 153 -16.37 12.22 -3.74
CA MET A 153 -17.55 11.40 -3.44
C MET A 153 -17.87 10.41 -4.57
N LEU A 154 -18.34 9.23 -4.17
CA LEU A 154 -18.68 8.14 -5.06
C LEU A 154 -20.17 8.14 -5.43
N THR A 155 -20.45 7.88 -6.71
CA THR A 155 -21.78 7.59 -7.22
C THR A 155 -21.79 6.19 -7.81
N PHE A 156 -22.62 5.29 -7.27
CA PHE A 156 -22.76 3.92 -7.76
C PHE A 156 -23.27 3.91 -9.22
N LEU A 157 -22.62 3.13 -10.08
CA LEU A 157 -23.00 2.96 -11.48
C LEU A 157 -23.73 1.64 -11.67
N ASN A 158 -23.03 0.52 -11.46
CA ASN A 158 -23.63 -0.81 -11.56
C ASN A 158 -22.77 -1.85 -10.82
N ARG A 159 -23.28 -3.10 -10.79
CA ARG A 159 -22.60 -4.27 -10.26
C ARG A 159 -22.75 -5.41 -11.25
N GLN A 160 -21.67 -6.21 -11.42
CA GLN A 160 -21.65 -7.40 -12.24
C GLN A 160 -21.11 -8.60 -11.44
N SER A 161 -21.44 -9.83 -11.89
CA SER A 161 -20.78 -11.03 -11.40
C SER A 161 -19.27 -10.96 -11.71
N SER A 162 -18.41 -11.38 -10.77
CA SER A 162 -16.98 -11.53 -10.99
C SER A 162 -16.62 -12.80 -11.78
N GLY A 163 -17.58 -13.63 -12.18
CA GLY A 163 -17.35 -14.86 -12.93
C GLY A 163 -16.72 -16.01 -12.14
N GLY A 164 -16.49 -15.84 -10.84
CA GLY A 164 -15.97 -16.85 -9.93
C GLY A 164 -16.23 -16.49 -8.47
N ALA A 165 -16.09 -17.45 -7.57
CA ALA A 165 -16.32 -17.23 -6.15
C ALA A 165 -15.13 -16.53 -5.50
N VAL A 166 -15.40 -15.65 -4.51
CA VAL A 166 -14.38 -15.00 -3.69
C VAL A 166 -13.41 -14.18 -4.57
N ALA A 167 -13.93 -13.13 -5.23
CA ALA A 167 -13.10 -12.17 -5.95
C ALA A 167 -12.13 -11.48 -4.99
N ALA A 168 -10.81 -11.59 -5.24
CA ALA A 168 -9.77 -11.15 -4.32
C ALA A 168 -9.03 -9.90 -4.80
N HIS A 169 -8.91 -9.69 -6.10
CA HIS A 169 -8.13 -8.59 -6.65
C HIS A 169 -8.62 -8.20 -8.05
N LEU A 170 -8.35 -6.96 -8.43
CA LEU A 170 -8.66 -6.44 -9.77
C LEU A 170 -7.61 -5.44 -10.24
N SER A 171 -7.54 -5.28 -11.57
CA SER A 171 -6.69 -4.27 -12.20
C SER A 171 -7.35 -3.77 -13.49
N VAL A 172 -7.28 -2.46 -13.74
CA VAL A 172 -7.82 -1.81 -14.95
C VAL A 172 -6.74 -1.74 -16.01
N ASP A 173 -7.08 -2.01 -17.27
CA ASP A 173 -6.13 -1.87 -18.38
C ASP A 173 -5.73 -0.39 -18.58
N PRO A 174 -4.52 -0.10 -19.11
CA PRO A 174 -4.06 1.27 -19.33
C PRO A 174 -4.95 2.11 -20.26
N GLY A 175 -5.79 1.44 -21.07
CA GLY A 175 -6.78 2.11 -21.92
C GLY A 175 -8.09 2.42 -21.20
N GLY A 176 -8.28 1.94 -19.98
CA GLY A 176 -9.50 2.14 -19.19
C GLY A 176 -10.75 1.44 -19.76
N ARG A 177 -10.58 0.36 -20.53
CA ARG A 177 -11.68 -0.33 -21.25
C ARG A 177 -11.93 -1.76 -20.79
N HIS A 178 -11.03 -2.32 -19.99
CA HIS A 178 -11.13 -3.67 -19.47
C HIS A 178 -10.72 -3.72 -18.03
N LEU A 179 -11.43 -4.54 -17.28
CA LEU A 179 -11.11 -4.91 -15.92
C LEU A 179 -10.70 -6.37 -15.89
N VAL A 180 -9.56 -6.67 -15.29
CA VAL A 180 -9.12 -8.05 -15.04
C VAL A 180 -9.32 -8.36 -13.56
N VAL A 181 -9.91 -9.51 -13.24
CA VAL A 181 -10.25 -9.94 -11.87
C VAL A 181 -9.64 -11.30 -11.58
N ALA A 182 -9.08 -11.45 -10.38
CA ALA A 182 -8.65 -12.74 -9.82
C ALA A 182 -9.72 -13.25 -8.85
N ASN A 183 -10.25 -14.46 -9.10
CA ASN A 183 -11.23 -15.11 -8.25
C ASN A 183 -10.59 -16.25 -7.47
N TYR A 184 -10.39 -16.04 -6.16
CA TYR A 184 -9.63 -16.94 -5.29
C TYR A 184 -10.20 -18.37 -5.25
N ASN A 185 -11.51 -18.52 -5.00
CA ASN A 185 -12.17 -19.82 -5.00
C ASN A 185 -12.80 -20.15 -6.37
N GLY A 186 -12.81 -19.20 -7.30
CA GLY A 186 -13.24 -19.42 -8.68
C GLY A 186 -12.20 -20.13 -9.53
N MET A 187 -10.95 -20.22 -9.08
CA MET A 187 -9.81 -20.82 -9.80
C MET A 187 -9.58 -20.19 -11.18
N ASN A 188 -9.98 -18.91 -11.37
CA ASN A 188 -9.89 -18.27 -12.67
C ASN A 188 -9.47 -16.81 -12.59
N PHE A 189 -8.93 -16.34 -13.70
CA PHE A 189 -8.80 -14.93 -14.03
C PHE A 189 -9.83 -14.59 -15.10
N VAL A 190 -10.52 -13.48 -14.96
CA VAL A 190 -11.59 -13.08 -15.90
C VAL A 190 -11.41 -11.65 -16.39
N VAL A 191 -12.04 -11.33 -17.52
CA VAL A 191 -12.07 -10.00 -18.12
C VAL A 191 -13.51 -9.49 -18.21
N LEU A 192 -13.73 -8.27 -17.70
CA LEU A 192 -14.99 -7.52 -17.87
C LEU A 192 -14.71 -6.27 -18.71
N PRO A 193 -15.49 -5.99 -19.76
CA PRO A 193 -15.41 -4.72 -20.46
C PRO A 193 -15.93 -3.56 -19.59
N ILE A 194 -15.33 -2.38 -19.79
CA ILE A 194 -15.71 -1.11 -19.17
C ILE A 194 -16.29 -0.20 -20.25
N ASN A 195 -17.49 0.32 -20.02
CA ASN A 195 -18.15 1.30 -20.88
C ASN A 195 -17.55 2.71 -20.73
N GLU A 196 -17.83 3.60 -21.68
CA GLU A 196 -17.36 5.00 -21.62
C GLU A 196 -17.84 5.79 -20.40
N ASP A 197 -18.96 5.40 -19.81
CA ASP A 197 -19.52 5.99 -18.58
C ASP A 197 -18.98 5.34 -17.29
N GLY A 198 -18.04 4.40 -17.41
CA GLY A 198 -17.42 3.67 -16.31
C GLY A 198 -18.20 2.45 -15.84
N SER A 199 -19.40 2.19 -16.34
CA SER A 199 -20.17 1.00 -15.98
C SER A 199 -19.55 -0.28 -16.55
N LEU A 200 -19.77 -1.42 -15.87
CA LEU A 200 -19.23 -2.72 -16.25
C LEU A 200 -20.22 -3.50 -17.12
N GLU A 201 -19.70 -4.22 -18.11
CA GLU A 201 -20.38 -5.27 -18.83
C GLU A 201 -20.15 -6.64 -18.16
N PRO A 202 -20.93 -7.68 -18.48
CA PRO A 202 -20.68 -9.04 -18.00
C PRO A 202 -19.31 -9.58 -18.42
N VAL A 203 -18.81 -10.59 -17.66
CA VAL A 203 -17.57 -11.32 -18.02
C VAL A 203 -17.64 -11.80 -19.48
N ILE A 204 -16.55 -11.51 -20.22
CA ILE A 204 -16.44 -11.87 -21.64
C ILE A 204 -15.37 -12.93 -21.90
N SER A 205 -14.39 -13.05 -21.01
CA SER A 205 -13.27 -14.00 -21.16
C SER A 205 -12.82 -14.52 -19.80
N GLU A 206 -12.37 -15.78 -19.76
CA GLU A 206 -11.80 -16.40 -18.55
C GLU A 206 -10.62 -17.28 -18.87
N VAL A 207 -9.67 -17.38 -17.92
CA VAL A 207 -8.59 -18.36 -17.89
C VAL A 207 -8.72 -19.14 -16.59
N VAL A 208 -9.07 -20.43 -16.69
CA VAL A 208 -9.15 -21.34 -15.54
C VAL A 208 -7.77 -21.95 -15.29
N ILE A 209 -7.33 -21.94 -14.03
CA ILE A 209 -6.06 -22.53 -13.63
C ILE A 209 -6.33 -23.83 -12.87
N ASP A 210 -5.84 -24.94 -13.42
CA ASP A 210 -5.90 -26.25 -12.78
C ASP A 210 -4.60 -26.53 -11.99
N GLY A 211 -4.72 -27.17 -10.85
CA GLY A 211 -3.57 -27.61 -10.07
C GLY A 211 -3.76 -27.51 -8.58
N SER A 212 -2.70 -27.84 -7.85
CA SER A 212 -2.61 -27.79 -6.39
C SER A 212 -1.16 -27.67 -5.96
N GLY A 213 -0.92 -27.22 -4.73
CA GLY A 213 0.39 -27.15 -4.11
C GLY A 213 0.54 -28.15 -2.96
N PRO A 214 1.68 -28.12 -2.26
CA PRO A 214 1.99 -29.10 -1.22
C PRO A 214 1.31 -28.84 0.13
N ASN A 215 0.73 -27.64 0.36
CA ASN A 215 0.04 -27.33 1.61
C ASN A 215 -1.37 -27.93 1.59
N PRO A 216 -1.68 -28.94 2.44
CA PRO A 216 -2.95 -29.67 2.37
C PRO A 216 -4.15 -28.84 2.84
N ASP A 217 -3.93 -27.74 3.55
CA ASP A 217 -4.99 -26.89 4.10
C ASP A 217 -5.28 -25.65 3.21
N ARG A 218 -4.28 -25.18 2.47
CA ARG A 218 -4.34 -23.92 1.75
C ARG A 218 -4.12 -24.03 0.24
N GLN A 219 -3.69 -25.20 -0.27
CA GLN A 219 -3.31 -25.40 -1.67
C GLN A 219 -3.93 -26.65 -2.27
N THR A 220 -5.17 -26.98 -1.87
CA THR A 220 -5.89 -28.15 -2.43
C THR A 220 -6.36 -27.94 -3.86
N MET A 221 -6.35 -26.69 -4.34
CA MET A 221 -6.69 -26.26 -5.69
C MET A 221 -6.01 -24.91 -6.01
N SER A 222 -6.12 -24.43 -7.23
CA SER A 222 -5.72 -23.09 -7.64
C SER A 222 -6.47 -22.02 -6.83
N HIS A 223 -5.75 -20.96 -6.47
CA HIS A 223 -6.27 -19.80 -5.75
C HIS A 223 -5.67 -18.51 -6.33
N PRO A 224 -6.16 -18.03 -7.48
CA PRO A 224 -5.76 -16.74 -8.05
C PRO A 224 -5.99 -15.62 -7.05
N HIS A 225 -4.93 -14.90 -6.66
CA HIS A 225 -5.01 -13.91 -5.59
C HIS A 225 -4.80 -12.48 -6.07
N ALA A 226 -3.94 -12.24 -7.04
CA ALA A 226 -3.69 -10.91 -7.57
C ALA A 226 -3.57 -10.90 -9.09
N VAL A 227 -3.87 -9.74 -9.69
CA VAL A 227 -3.61 -9.35 -11.06
C VAL A 227 -3.04 -7.94 -11.07
N THR A 228 -1.84 -7.74 -11.64
CA THR A 228 -1.15 -6.44 -11.61
C THR A 228 -0.53 -6.18 -12.98
N TYR A 229 -0.86 -5.05 -13.61
CA TYR A 229 -0.21 -4.62 -14.85
C TYR A 229 1.26 -4.27 -14.60
N ASP A 230 2.12 -4.62 -15.55
CA ASP A 230 3.48 -4.12 -15.57
C ASP A 230 3.50 -2.60 -15.86
N PRO A 231 4.58 -1.86 -15.53
CA PRO A 231 4.62 -0.41 -15.71
C PRO A 231 4.44 0.04 -17.16
N ALA A 232 4.81 -0.82 -18.13
CA ALA A 232 4.62 -0.55 -19.55
C ALA A 232 3.17 -0.76 -20.01
N GLY A 233 2.32 -1.39 -19.16
CA GLY A 233 0.92 -1.69 -19.45
C GLY A 233 0.71 -2.77 -20.53
N ASN A 234 1.75 -3.54 -20.83
CA ASN A 234 1.72 -4.55 -21.89
C ASN A 234 1.36 -5.95 -21.38
N PHE A 235 1.71 -6.22 -20.12
CA PHE A 235 1.56 -7.53 -19.49
C PHE A 235 0.92 -7.43 -18.11
N ILE A 236 0.38 -8.54 -17.65
CA ILE A 236 -0.30 -8.67 -16.37
C ILE A 236 0.33 -9.83 -15.61
N ALA A 237 0.86 -9.58 -14.42
CA ALA A 237 1.24 -10.65 -13.52
C ALA A 237 0.02 -11.14 -12.75
N GLY A 238 -0.27 -12.43 -12.83
CA GLY A 238 -1.31 -13.12 -12.07
C GLY A 238 -0.67 -14.03 -11.02
N ALA A 239 -0.78 -13.70 -9.73
CA ALA A 239 -0.29 -14.56 -8.66
C ALA A 239 -1.35 -15.59 -8.28
N ASP A 240 -0.95 -16.86 -8.16
CA ASP A 240 -1.82 -17.95 -7.72
C ASP A 240 -1.20 -18.67 -6.51
N LEU A 241 -1.81 -18.42 -5.36
CA LEU A 241 -1.39 -18.98 -4.07
C LEU A 241 -1.50 -20.51 -4.05
N GLY A 242 -2.52 -21.07 -4.71
CA GLY A 242 -2.86 -22.48 -4.61
C GLY A 242 -1.93 -23.41 -5.39
N VAL A 243 -1.25 -22.90 -6.41
CA VAL A 243 -0.36 -23.71 -7.28
C VAL A 243 1.10 -23.26 -7.23
N ASP A 244 1.46 -22.34 -6.32
CA ASP A 244 2.82 -21.79 -6.18
C ASP A 244 3.36 -21.20 -7.48
N LYS A 245 2.53 -20.40 -8.21
CA LYS A 245 2.93 -19.83 -9.49
C LYS A 245 2.60 -18.35 -9.61
N VAL A 246 3.43 -17.64 -10.38
CA VAL A 246 3.11 -16.36 -10.98
C VAL A 246 3.06 -16.53 -12.48
N PHE A 247 1.93 -16.20 -13.08
CA PHE A 247 1.68 -16.22 -14.52
C PHE A 247 1.87 -14.82 -15.08
N ILE A 248 2.34 -14.71 -16.30
CA ILE A 248 2.29 -13.47 -17.07
C ILE A 248 1.30 -13.67 -18.22
N PHE A 249 0.32 -12.75 -18.27
CA PHE A 249 -0.67 -12.70 -19.33
C PHE A 249 -0.47 -11.46 -20.19
N ARG A 250 -0.98 -11.55 -21.41
CA ARG A 250 -1.24 -10.40 -22.28
C ARG A 250 -2.74 -10.31 -22.53
N LEU A 251 -3.30 -9.11 -22.36
CA LEU A 251 -4.68 -8.86 -22.77
C LEU A 251 -4.69 -8.46 -24.26
N ASN A 252 -5.38 -9.25 -25.08
CA ASN A 252 -5.73 -8.86 -26.44
C ASN A 252 -6.95 -7.91 -26.37
N THR A 253 -6.73 -6.63 -26.52
CA THR A 253 -7.78 -5.60 -26.37
C THR A 253 -8.80 -5.57 -27.52
N GLU A 254 -8.56 -6.32 -28.61
CA GLU A 254 -9.52 -6.47 -29.73
C GLU A 254 -10.50 -7.61 -29.48
N THR A 255 -10.01 -8.73 -28.89
CA THR A 255 -10.83 -9.92 -28.61
C THR A 255 -11.22 -10.03 -27.14
N SER A 256 -10.63 -9.21 -26.25
CA SER A 256 -10.76 -9.25 -24.79
C SER A 256 -10.31 -10.58 -24.17
N GLU A 257 -9.43 -11.30 -24.82
CA GLU A 257 -8.89 -12.57 -24.34
C GLU A 257 -7.58 -12.37 -23.59
N LEU A 258 -7.40 -13.10 -22.49
CA LEU A 258 -6.12 -13.22 -21.78
C LEU A 258 -5.31 -14.35 -22.38
N GLU A 259 -4.11 -14.04 -22.88
CA GLU A 259 -3.15 -15.00 -23.40
C GLU A 259 -2.01 -15.20 -22.41
N GLN A 260 -1.77 -16.42 -21.93
CA GLN A 260 -0.61 -16.72 -21.09
C GLN A 260 0.67 -16.62 -21.93
N VAL A 261 1.63 -15.82 -21.47
CA VAL A 261 2.91 -15.56 -22.13
C VAL A 261 4.04 -16.35 -21.49
N SER A 262 4.13 -16.29 -20.15
CA SER A 262 5.16 -16.99 -19.37
C SER A 262 4.63 -17.33 -17.99
N GLU A 263 5.40 -18.10 -17.21
CA GLU A 263 5.12 -18.39 -15.82
C GLU A 263 6.43 -18.68 -15.07
N VAL A 264 6.41 -18.50 -13.76
CA VAL A 264 7.45 -18.97 -12.84
C VAL A 264 6.80 -19.68 -11.67
N SER A 265 7.47 -20.73 -11.16
CA SER A 265 7.09 -21.38 -9.91
C SER A 265 7.90 -20.76 -8.75
N THR A 266 7.22 -20.38 -7.69
CA THR A 266 7.84 -20.02 -6.41
C THR A 266 8.26 -21.30 -5.67
N ALA A 267 8.90 -21.16 -4.50
CA ALA A 267 9.25 -22.32 -3.69
C ALA A 267 7.99 -23.12 -3.31
N PRO A 268 8.04 -24.47 -3.29
CA PRO A 268 6.88 -25.28 -2.93
C PRO A 268 6.30 -24.91 -1.57
N GLY A 269 5.01 -24.58 -1.51
CA GLY A 269 4.32 -24.14 -0.31
C GLY A 269 4.51 -22.67 0.02
N ALA A 270 5.09 -21.87 -0.88
CA ALA A 270 5.29 -20.44 -0.67
C ALA A 270 3.98 -19.64 -0.75
N GLY A 271 3.11 -19.96 -1.67
CA GLY A 271 1.81 -19.31 -1.85
C GLY A 271 1.94 -17.84 -2.27
N PRO A 272 2.34 -17.54 -3.52
CA PRO A 272 2.42 -16.16 -4.01
C PRO A 272 1.05 -15.48 -3.95
N ARG A 273 1.02 -14.27 -3.39
CA ARG A 273 -0.22 -13.54 -3.10
C ARG A 273 -0.36 -12.27 -3.92
N HIS A 274 0.52 -11.31 -3.71
CA HIS A 274 0.58 -10.04 -4.42
C HIS A 274 1.95 -9.84 -5.04
N VAL A 275 2.03 -8.92 -6.00
CA VAL A 275 3.27 -8.62 -6.70
C VAL A 275 3.44 -7.11 -6.88
N ALA A 276 4.69 -6.66 -6.95
CA ALA A 276 5.05 -5.29 -7.28
C ALA A 276 6.16 -5.27 -8.33
N PHE A 277 6.00 -4.46 -9.36
CA PHE A 277 7.05 -4.17 -10.34
C PHE A 277 7.79 -2.89 -9.95
N ASN A 278 9.10 -2.82 -10.23
CA ASN A 278 9.78 -1.53 -10.21
C ASN A 278 9.34 -0.68 -11.41
N GLU A 279 9.53 0.64 -11.34
CA GLU A 279 9.07 1.59 -12.35
C GLU A 279 9.66 1.31 -13.75
N GLU A 280 10.92 0.84 -13.80
CA GLU A 280 11.62 0.49 -15.05
C GLU A 280 11.10 -0.79 -15.71
N GLY A 281 10.29 -1.59 -15.03
CA GLY A 281 9.78 -2.87 -15.53
C GLY A 281 10.89 -3.90 -15.76
N THR A 282 11.91 -3.90 -14.90
CA THR A 282 13.06 -4.83 -14.94
C THR A 282 13.10 -5.81 -13.78
N LEU A 283 12.29 -5.57 -12.73
CA LEU A 283 12.23 -6.34 -11.50
C LEU A 283 10.78 -6.65 -11.12
N LEU A 284 10.56 -7.85 -10.60
CA LEU A 284 9.29 -8.33 -10.07
C LEU A 284 9.48 -8.84 -8.64
N TYR A 285 8.85 -8.19 -7.67
CA TYR A 285 8.79 -8.60 -6.27
C TYR A 285 7.50 -9.38 -6.04
N VAL A 286 7.59 -10.55 -5.46
CA VAL A 286 6.46 -11.45 -5.17
C VAL A 286 6.40 -11.68 -3.67
N VAL A 287 5.34 -11.23 -3.01
CA VAL A 287 5.09 -11.56 -1.62
C VAL A 287 4.39 -12.91 -1.51
N ASN A 288 4.95 -13.80 -0.69
CA ASN A 288 4.49 -15.18 -0.52
C ASN A 288 3.79 -15.33 0.83
N GLU A 289 2.48 -15.59 0.81
CA GLU A 289 1.65 -15.60 2.00
C GLU A 289 2.01 -16.72 2.98
N LEU A 290 2.22 -17.95 2.48
CA LEU A 290 2.23 -19.13 3.32
C LEU A 290 3.57 -19.39 4.01
N ASN A 291 4.66 -18.86 3.46
CA ASN A 291 6.00 -19.01 4.06
C ASN A 291 6.59 -17.68 4.56
N ALA A 292 5.85 -16.56 4.42
CA ALA A 292 6.22 -15.21 4.83
C ALA A 292 7.59 -14.78 4.28
N THR A 293 7.72 -14.79 2.95
CA THR A 293 8.89 -14.32 2.22
C THR A 293 8.53 -13.34 1.12
N ILE A 294 9.51 -12.55 0.69
CA ILE A 294 9.45 -11.84 -0.60
C ILE A 294 10.50 -12.48 -1.49
N THR A 295 10.10 -12.85 -2.70
CA THR A 295 11.02 -13.33 -3.75
C THR A 295 11.15 -12.27 -4.83
N LEU A 296 12.36 -11.90 -5.16
CA LEU A 296 12.72 -10.96 -6.22
C LEU A 296 13.18 -11.73 -7.46
N TYR A 297 12.58 -11.41 -8.61
CA TYR A 297 12.95 -11.93 -9.92
C TYR A 297 13.39 -10.81 -10.86
N ALA A 298 14.30 -11.13 -11.78
CA ALA A 298 14.48 -10.32 -12.97
C ALA A 298 13.20 -10.37 -13.83
N TYR A 299 12.88 -9.27 -14.50
CA TYR A 299 11.73 -9.16 -15.39
C TYR A 299 12.09 -8.44 -16.68
N ASP A 300 11.50 -8.83 -17.78
CA ASP A 300 11.65 -8.18 -19.08
C ASP A 300 10.27 -7.69 -19.58
N SER A 301 9.98 -6.41 -19.39
CA SER A 301 8.73 -5.78 -19.82
C SER A 301 8.55 -5.69 -21.33
N ALA A 302 9.60 -5.93 -22.12
CA ALA A 302 9.47 -5.98 -23.58
C ALA A 302 8.88 -7.30 -24.07
N THR A 303 9.12 -8.38 -23.33
CA THR A 303 8.70 -9.75 -23.72
C THR A 303 7.68 -10.37 -22.76
N GLY A 304 7.51 -9.82 -21.56
CA GLY A 304 6.70 -10.41 -20.48
C GLY A 304 7.34 -11.66 -19.90
N THR A 305 8.68 -11.72 -19.83
CA THR A 305 9.39 -12.89 -19.34
C THR A 305 9.90 -12.66 -17.92
N ILE A 306 9.55 -13.56 -17.00
CA ILE A 306 10.14 -13.62 -15.67
C ILE A 306 11.48 -14.37 -15.80
N GLY A 307 12.57 -13.74 -15.35
CA GLY A 307 13.92 -14.27 -15.39
C GLY A 307 14.31 -15.05 -14.15
N GLU A 308 15.61 -15.02 -13.82
CA GLU A 308 16.15 -15.75 -12.67
C GLU A 308 15.71 -15.10 -11.34
N GLU A 309 15.58 -15.93 -10.30
CA GLU A 309 15.45 -15.47 -8.92
C GLU A 309 16.76 -14.78 -8.50
N ILE A 310 16.64 -13.55 -8.00
CA ILE A 310 17.76 -12.74 -7.52
C ILE A 310 17.91 -12.91 -6.01
N GLN A 311 16.79 -12.83 -5.27
CA GLN A 311 16.79 -12.89 -3.81
C GLN A 311 15.50 -13.52 -3.30
N THR A 312 15.59 -14.23 -2.18
CA THR A 312 14.43 -14.52 -1.31
C THR A 312 14.76 -14.09 0.12
N ILE A 313 13.94 -13.20 0.69
CA ILE A 313 14.11 -12.65 2.05
C ILE A 313 12.89 -12.96 2.93
N SER A 314 13.14 -13.29 4.21
CA SER A 314 12.08 -13.46 5.22
C SER A 314 11.46 -12.12 5.59
N THR A 315 10.12 -12.09 5.74
CA THR A 315 9.40 -10.90 6.20
C THR A 315 9.20 -10.89 7.73
N VAL A 316 9.53 -11.98 8.40
CA VAL A 316 9.42 -12.12 9.86
C VAL A 316 10.79 -12.17 10.51
N PRO A 317 10.94 -11.69 11.77
CA PRO A 317 12.23 -11.75 12.45
C PRO A 317 12.66 -13.19 12.72
N GLU A 318 13.96 -13.47 12.69
CA GLU A 318 14.52 -14.77 13.04
C GLU A 318 14.99 -14.80 14.51
N PRO A 319 14.67 -15.85 15.28
CA PRO A 319 13.80 -16.97 14.96
C PRO A 319 12.32 -16.66 15.27
N TYR A 320 11.45 -16.76 14.28
CA TYR A 320 10.00 -16.61 14.45
C TYR A 320 9.33 -17.98 14.63
N VAL A 321 8.52 -18.11 15.67
CA VAL A 321 7.77 -19.32 15.96
C VAL A 321 6.28 -18.97 16.06
N GLY A 322 5.59 -18.90 14.93
CA GLY A 322 4.19 -18.53 14.86
C GLY A 322 3.59 -18.88 13.50
N THR A 323 2.31 -18.60 13.32
CA THR A 323 1.66 -18.69 12.01
C THR A 323 2.15 -17.55 11.17
N LYS A 324 2.63 -17.87 9.98
CA LYS A 324 3.13 -16.90 9.01
C LYS A 324 2.06 -16.57 7.99
N SER A 325 1.80 -15.31 7.75
CA SER A 325 0.95 -14.82 6.66
C SER A 325 1.37 -13.42 6.27
N THR A 326 1.71 -13.22 5.00
CA THR A 326 1.87 -11.88 4.45
C THR A 326 0.61 -11.47 3.70
N ALA A 327 0.44 -10.18 3.46
CA ALA A 327 -0.71 -9.71 2.70
C ALA A 327 -0.29 -8.77 1.55
N GLU A 328 -0.10 -7.50 1.81
CA GLU A 328 0.18 -6.49 0.80
C GLU A 328 1.67 -6.29 0.57
N ILE A 329 2.03 -5.83 -0.64
CA ILE A 329 3.39 -5.40 -1.01
C ILE A 329 3.30 -4.17 -1.93
N VAL A 330 3.97 -3.08 -1.54
CA VAL A 330 3.98 -1.83 -2.32
C VAL A 330 5.37 -1.22 -2.30
N ILE A 331 5.85 -0.79 -3.47
CA ILE A 331 7.04 0.04 -3.60
C ILE A 331 6.63 1.50 -3.38
N HIS A 332 7.35 2.20 -2.51
CA HIS A 332 7.16 3.62 -2.31
C HIS A 332 7.48 4.40 -3.59
N GLN A 333 6.76 5.47 -3.88
CA GLN A 333 6.89 6.25 -5.12
C GLN A 333 8.29 6.85 -5.36
N SER A 334 9.15 6.91 -4.34
CA SER A 334 10.56 7.29 -4.52
C SER A 334 11.41 6.19 -5.17
N GLY A 335 10.91 4.96 -5.28
CA GLY A 335 11.66 3.79 -5.73
C GLY A 335 12.71 3.28 -4.73
N ASN A 336 12.93 3.99 -3.59
CA ASN A 336 14.00 3.66 -2.63
C ASN A 336 13.59 2.63 -1.58
N PHE A 337 12.28 2.48 -1.33
CA PHE A 337 11.75 1.66 -0.26
C PHE A 337 10.65 0.74 -0.75
N LEU A 338 10.58 -0.43 -0.15
CA LEU A 338 9.49 -1.37 -0.32
C LEU A 338 8.89 -1.68 1.05
N TYR A 339 7.58 -1.85 1.11
CA TYR A 339 6.86 -2.23 2.31
C TYR A 339 5.99 -3.46 2.04
N ASN A 340 5.86 -4.32 3.07
CA ASN A 340 4.84 -5.37 3.06
C ASN A 340 4.12 -5.43 4.40
N SER A 341 2.89 -5.97 4.40
CA SER A 341 2.16 -6.25 5.63
C SER A 341 2.28 -7.72 6.03
N ASN A 342 2.52 -7.97 7.33
CA ASN A 342 2.45 -9.26 7.98
C ASN A 342 1.25 -9.28 8.92
N ARG A 343 0.49 -10.37 8.90
CA ARG A 343 -0.71 -10.55 9.73
C ARG A 343 -0.78 -11.95 10.31
N GLY A 344 -1.46 -12.11 11.45
CA GLY A 344 -1.92 -13.39 11.94
C GLY A 344 -3.02 -13.96 11.02
N LEU A 345 -3.18 -15.29 11.00
CA LEU A 345 -4.37 -15.90 10.46
C LEU A 345 -5.46 -15.90 11.53
N GLU A 346 -6.73 -15.74 11.13
CA GLU A 346 -7.86 -15.84 12.06
C GLU A 346 -7.80 -17.14 12.88
N GLY A 347 -7.89 -17.02 14.20
CA GLY A 347 -7.79 -18.15 15.13
C GLY A 347 -6.37 -18.44 15.63
N PHE A 348 -5.35 -17.72 15.19
CA PHE A 348 -3.98 -17.81 15.68
C PHE A 348 -3.52 -16.44 16.18
N GLU A 349 -3.98 -16.08 17.38
CA GLU A 349 -3.61 -14.83 18.02
C GLU A 349 -2.17 -14.91 18.56
N THR A 350 -1.21 -14.55 17.73
CA THR A 350 0.10 -14.15 18.22
C THR A 350 0.32 -12.70 17.77
N PRO A 351 0.13 -11.69 18.65
CA PRO A 351 0.33 -10.28 18.34
C PRO A 351 1.75 -9.95 17.84
N GLU A 352 2.68 -10.89 18.03
CA GLU A 352 4.12 -10.71 17.78
C GLU A 352 4.51 -10.78 16.30
N GLY A 353 3.56 -11.04 15.38
CA GLY A 353 3.83 -11.16 13.94
C GLY A 353 3.19 -10.07 13.08
N ASP A 354 2.23 -9.33 13.62
CA ASP A 354 1.52 -8.28 12.88
C ASP A 354 2.40 -7.04 12.75
N ALA A 355 2.71 -6.64 11.53
CA ALA A 355 3.60 -5.52 11.25
C ALA A 355 3.41 -4.97 9.84
N ILE A 356 3.74 -3.70 9.65
CA ILE A 356 4.19 -3.21 8.36
C ILE A 356 5.72 -3.29 8.37
N VAL A 357 6.28 -4.03 7.43
CA VAL A 357 7.72 -4.26 7.32
C VAL A 357 8.30 -3.36 6.24
N ALA A 358 9.36 -2.65 6.56
CA ALA A 358 10.03 -1.71 5.67
C ALA A 358 11.40 -2.24 5.24
N TYR A 359 11.74 -2.01 3.96
CA TYR A 359 13.02 -2.38 3.35
C TYR A 359 13.58 -1.22 2.53
N THR A 360 14.92 -1.12 2.46
CA THR A 360 15.58 -0.38 1.38
C THR A 360 15.68 -1.25 0.14
N ILE A 361 15.63 -0.62 -1.04
CA ILE A 361 15.88 -1.24 -2.34
C ILE A 361 17.27 -0.80 -2.81
N ASP A 362 18.17 -1.75 -3.06
CA ASP A 362 19.44 -1.48 -3.73
C ASP A 362 19.16 -1.05 -5.19
N GLN A 363 19.61 0.12 -5.58
CA GLN A 363 19.26 0.72 -6.87
C GLN A 363 19.99 0.09 -8.08
N GLU A 364 21.01 -0.75 -7.84
CA GLU A 364 21.71 -1.46 -8.91
C GLU A 364 21.19 -2.89 -9.09
N THR A 365 20.86 -3.56 -7.99
CA THR A 365 20.48 -4.99 -7.99
C THR A 365 19.01 -5.24 -7.73
N GLY A 366 18.31 -4.27 -7.12
CA GLY A 366 16.92 -4.43 -6.62
C GLY A 366 16.82 -5.20 -5.30
N GLU A 367 17.94 -5.70 -4.75
CA GLU A 367 17.93 -6.48 -3.52
C GLU A 367 17.40 -5.68 -2.33
N LEU A 368 16.63 -6.37 -1.49
CA LEU A 368 15.99 -5.79 -0.31
C LEU A 368 16.90 -5.96 0.91
N THR A 369 17.00 -4.88 1.70
CA THR A 369 17.57 -4.93 3.04
C THR A 369 16.54 -4.49 4.06
N LEU A 370 16.25 -5.33 5.06
CA LEU A 370 15.28 -5.05 6.12
C LEU A 370 15.69 -3.82 6.94
N ILE A 371 14.74 -2.90 7.13
CA ILE A 371 14.90 -1.70 7.97
C ILE A 371 14.16 -1.89 9.31
N GLN A 372 12.86 -2.22 9.24
CA GLN A 372 11.98 -2.15 10.41
C GLN A 372 10.81 -3.14 10.32
N HIS A 373 10.39 -3.64 11.48
CA HIS A 373 9.04 -4.17 11.70
C HIS A 373 8.26 -3.15 12.52
N GLN A 374 7.36 -2.38 11.89
CA GLN A 374 6.51 -1.42 12.58
C GLN A 374 5.26 -2.13 13.09
N MET A 375 5.10 -2.16 14.42
CA MET A 375 4.03 -2.91 15.10
C MET A 375 3.04 -2.01 15.84
N ASP A 376 3.39 -0.73 16.11
CA ASP A 376 2.52 0.18 16.86
C ASP A 376 1.24 0.48 16.08
N ALA A 377 0.09 0.21 16.69
CA ALA A 377 -1.25 0.35 16.10
C ALA A 377 -1.46 -0.48 14.82
N ILE A 378 -0.77 -1.61 14.70
CA ILE A 378 -0.93 -2.60 13.64
C ILE A 378 -1.59 -3.86 14.24
N GLU A 379 -2.73 -4.25 13.67
CA GLU A 379 -3.50 -5.44 14.05
C GLU A 379 -4.10 -6.09 12.81
N MET A 380 -3.60 -7.26 12.42
CA MET A 380 -4.03 -8.01 11.23
C MET A 380 -4.12 -7.12 9.97
N PRO A 381 -3.03 -6.44 9.56
CA PRO A 381 -3.04 -5.51 8.43
C PRO A 381 -3.25 -6.26 7.12
N GLU A 382 -4.42 -6.07 6.51
CA GLU A 382 -4.78 -6.72 5.23
C GLU A 382 -4.14 -6.02 4.04
N ASN A 383 -4.10 -4.68 4.11
CA ASN A 383 -3.63 -3.81 3.05
C ASN A 383 -3.09 -2.51 3.66
N PHE A 384 -2.39 -1.72 2.88
CA PHE A 384 -1.99 -0.35 3.21
C PHE A 384 -1.80 0.47 1.93
N ALA A 385 -1.88 1.79 2.04
CA ALA A 385 -1.58 2.72 0.95
C ALA A 385 -0.76 3.90 1.44
N PHE A 386 -0.01 4.51 0.53
CA PHE A 386 0.63 5.81 0.77
C PHE A 386 -0.35 6.92 0.40
N ASP A 387 -0.21 8.10 1.04
CA ASP A 387 -0.83 9.30 0.51
C ASP A 387 -0.18 9.70 -0.82
N PRO A 388 -0.82 10.55 -1.64
CA PRO A 388 -0.28 10.96 -2.94
C PRO A 388 1.09 11.64 -2.88
N THR A 389 1.49 12.17 -1.72
CA THR A 389 2.82 12.78 -1.53
C THR A 389 3.91 11.80 -1.10
N GLY A 390 3.53 10.57 -0.68
CA GLY A 390 4.43 9.58 -0.08
C GLY A 390 4.91 9.94 1.32
N THR A 391 4.26 10.88 1.98
CA THR A 391 4.61 11.29 3.34
C THR A 391 4.00 10.39 4.40
N TRP A 392 2.78 9.91 4.14
CA TRP A 392 1.98 9.12 5.07
C TRP A 392 1.70 7.73 4.53
N LEU A 393 1.73 6.74 5.42
CA LEU A 393 1.20 5.40 5.17
C LEU A 393 -0.05 5.20 6.02
N TYR A 394 -1.12 4.72 5.41
CA TYR A 394 -2.36 4.31 6.07
C TYR A 394 -2.45 2.78 6.04
N ALA A 395 -2.51 2.14 7.22
CA ALA A 395 -2.67 0.69 7.31
C ALA A 395 -4.13 0.32 7.59
N ALA A 396 -4.67 -0.59 6.77
CA ALA A 396 -6.01 -1.16 6.91
C ALA A 396 -5.95 -2.34 7.88
N ASN A 397 -6.45 -2.14 9.10
CA ASN A 397 -6.34 -3.08 10.21
C ASN A 397 -7.68 -3.71 10.59
N ALA A 398 -7.63 -4.71 11.47
CA ALA A 398 -8.82 -5.34 12.05
C ALA A 398 -9.66 -4.36 12.90
N ASN A 399 -9.04 -3.31 13.45
CA ASN A 399 -9.67 -2.34 14.35
C ASN A 399 -9.78 -0.92 13.76
N GLY A 400 -9.45 -0.74 12.48
CA GLY A 400 -9.55 0.56 11.81
C GLY A 400 -8.39 0.90 10.90
N ILE A 401 -8.17 2.22 10.70
CA ILE A 401 -7.11 2.73 9.83
C ILE A 401 -6.10 3.48 10.71
N SER A 402 -4.87 2.98 10.77
CA SER A 402 -3.77 3.68 11.47
C SER A 402 -2.91 4.47 10.48
N GLN A 403 -2.45 5.64 10.93
CA GLN A 403 -1.62 6.55 10.14
C GLN A 403 -0.18 6.54 10.64
N HIS A 404 0.76 6.39 9.72
CA HIS A 404 2.19 6.38 10.00
C HIS A 404 2.92 7.42 9.15
N LEU A 405 3.85 8.16 9.77
CA LEU A 405 4.76 9.06 9.07
C LEU A 405 5.92 8.23 8.49
N ILE A 406 6.29 8.50 7.24
CA ILE A 406 7.43 7.90 6.55
C ILE A 406 8.61 8.87 6.64
N ASP A 407 9.70 8.42 7.23
CA ASP A 407 10.98 9.16 7.16
C ASP A 407 11.55 9.03 5.75
N GLN A 408 11.63 10.13 5.02
CA GLN A 408 12.01 10.16 3.60
C GLN A 408 13.48 9.83 3.34
N GLU A 409 14.35 9.84 4.36
CA GLU A 409 15.76 9.49 4.25
C GLU A 409 16.01 8.02 4.57
N THR A 410 15.26 7.46 5.52
CA THR A 410 15.51 6.11 6.05
C THR A 410 14.44 5.09 5.71
N GLY A 411 13.26 5.52 5.26
CA GLY A 411 12.09 4.66 5.03
C GLY A 411 11.42 4.14 6.30
N MET A 412 11.85 4.59 7.49
CA MET A 412 11.27 4.15 8.75
C MET A 412 9.87 4.74 8.96
N LEU A 413 9.00 3.92 9.53
CA LEU A 413 7.63 4.30 9.89
C LEU A 413 7.55 4.71 11.36
N THR A 414 6.77 5.78 11.64
CA THR A 414 6.43 6.20 12.99
C THR A 414 4.92 6.38 13.11
N PHE A 415 4.27 5.68 14.03
CA PHE A 415 2.85 5.88 14.31
C PHE A 415 2.59 7.31 14.80
N THR A 416 1.65 8.00 14.16
CA THR A 416 1.36 9.42 14.45
C THR A 416 0.49 9.63 15.68
N GLY A 417 -0.14 8.56 16.19
CA GLY A 417 -1.20 8.63 17.20
C GLY A 417 -2.60 8.69 16.61
N ASN A 418 -2.74 8.81 15.30
CA ASN A 418 -4.04 8.84 14.61
C ASN A 418 -4.50 7.43 14.25
N LEU A 419 -5.65 7.05 14.80
CA LEU A 419 -6.36 5.81 14.49
C LEU A 419 -7.83 6.18 14.22
N VAL A 420 -8.31 5.88 13.03
CA VAL A 420 -9.75 5.93 12.70
C VAL A 420 -10.35 4.60 13.10
N GLU A 421 -10.99 4.53 14.26
CA GLU A 421 -11.66 3.33 14.75
C GLU A 421 -12.88 2.99 13.87
N THR A 422 -12.90 1.79 13.32
CA THR A 422 -13.96 1.28 12.43
C THR A 422 -13.93 -0.26 12.45
N PRO A 423 -14.97 -0.94 11.97
CA PRO A 423 -14.89 -2.39 11.73
C PRO A 423 -13.71 -2.77 10.84
N LYS A 424 -13.36 -4.06 10.80
CA LYS A 424 -12.24 -4.59 10.03
C LYS A 424 -12.18 -4.00 8.62
N VAL A 425 -11.07 -3.32 8.33
CA VAL A 425 -10.77 -2.74 7.04
C VAL A 425 -10.02 -3.76 6.20
N PHE A 426 -10.48 -4.00 4.98
CA PHE A 426 -9.83 -4.90 4.04
C PHE A 426 -8.84 -4.16 3.13
N VAL A 427 -9.19 -2.97 2.71
CA VAL A 427 -8.43 -2.20 1.73
C VAL A 427 -8.53 -0.71 2.02
N ILE A 428 -7.45 0.00 1.73
CA ILE A 428 -7.42 1.46 1.61
C ILE A 428 -6.68 1.83 0.33
N LEU A 429 -7.21 2.82 -0.40
CA LEU A 429 -6.62 3.36 -1.61
C LEU A 429 -6.70 4.89 -1.55
N THR A 430 -5.66 5.59 -1.98
CA THR A 430 -5.59 7.06 -1.94
C THR A 430 -5.60 7.66 -3.35
N ARG A 431 -6.08 8.89 -3.46
CA ARG A 431 -6.16 9.68 -4.69
C ARG A 431 -5.75 11.12 -4.41
N GLY A 432 -5.02 11.76 -5.35
CA GLY A 432 -4.58 13.15 -5.23
C GLY A 432 -4.57 13.94 -6.50
#